data_f94be3624deb65ef5fd3a1aed4c962ae
#
_entry.id   f94be3624deb65ef5fd3a1aed4c962ae
#
_cell.length_a   1.000
_cell.length_b   1.000
_cell.length_c   1.000
_cell.angle_alpha   90.00
_cell.angle_beta   90.00
_cell.angle_gamma   90.00
#
_symmetry.space_group_name_H-M   'P 1'
#
loop_
_entity.id
_entity.type
_entity.pdbx_description
1 polymer ?
#
loop_
_entity_poly.entity_id
_entity_poly.type
_entity_poly.pdbx_seq_one_letter_code
_entity_poly.pdbx_strand_id
1 'polypeptide(L)'
;SAMSNGYVEAAEIDGAGEFTIFFRICVPMAFGMMSAVMVITAINTWNDYYTSYMYLPSLKTLALGLQELSLTLSQFQRPTLFAAMVITVAPVVILFIAMHDKIISFTAGGGLKG
;
A
#
# COMPACT_ATOMS: atom_id res chain seq x y z
N SER A 1 -17.85 13.80 -2.80
CA SER A 1 -17.19 15.10 -2.86
C SER A 1 -17.99 16.26 -2.22
N ALA A 2 -19.28 16.11 -1.91
CA ALA A 2 -20.06 17.16 -1.22
C ALA A 2 -19.63 17.42 0.24
N MET A 3 -19.09 16.41 0.93
CA MET A 3 -18.65 16.57 2.32
C MET A 3 -17.34 17.36 2.48
N SER A 4 -16.48 17.39 1.47
CA SER A 4 -15.23 18.18 1.53
C SER A 4 -15.48 19.68 1.36
N ASN A 5 -16.49 20.08 0.60
CA ASN A 5 -16.76 21.49 0.32
C ASN A 5 -17.25 22.23 1.58
N GLY A 6 -18.07 21.61 2.43
CA GLY A 6 -18.54 22.24 3.66
C GLY A 6 -17.45 22.58 4.68
N TYR A 7 -16.41 21.75 4.79
CA TYR A 7 -15.26 22.04 5.66
C TYR A 7 -14.36 23.14 5.09
N VAL A 8 -14.22 23.20 3.77
CA VAL A 8 -13.46 24.24 3.08
C VAL A 8 -14.18 25.58 3.19
N GLU A 9 -15.48 25.63 2.91
CA GLU A 9 -16.29 26.85 3.03
C GLU A 9 -16.31 27.39 4.49
N ALA A 10 -16.43 26.52 5.49
CA ALA A 10 -16.37 26.94 6.87
C ALA A 10 -15.01 27.54 7.26
N ALA A 11 -13.92 26.96 6.76
CA ALA A 11 -12.57 27.46 7.03
C ALA A 11 -12.29 28.79 6.29
N GLU A 12 -12.86 28.99 5.10
CA GLU A 12 -12.78 30.26 4.39
C GLU A 12 -13.52 31.38 5.12
N ILE A 13 -14.69 31.09 5.71
CA ILE A 13 -15.45 32.05 6.53
C ILE A 13 -14.65 32.45 7.77
N ASP A 14 -13.89 31.52 8.37
CA ASP A 14 -13.00 31.77 9.51
C ASP A 14 -11.70 32.49 9.12
N GLY A 15 -11.52 32.86 7.84
CA GLY A 15 -10.36 33.62 7.34
C GLY A 15 -9.09 32.78 7.18
N ALA A 16 -9.19 31.47 7.11
CA ALA A 16 -8.05 30.62 6.88
C ALA A 16 -7.54 30.75 5.43
N GLY A 17 -6.25 31.00 5.26
CA GLY A 17 -5.63 31.04 3.94
C GLY A 17 -5.63 29.68 3.25
N GLU A 18 -5.66 29.66 1.91
CA GLU A 18 -5.71 28.47 1.05
C GLU A 18 -4.67 27.42 1.44
N PHE A 19 -3.43 27.79 1.79
CA PHE A 19 -2.40 26.87 2.24
C PHE A 19 -2.75 26.18 3.56
N THR A 20 -3.40 26.89 4.47
CA THR A 20 -3.83 26.33 5.75
C THR A 20 -4.94 25.31 5.54
N ILE A 21 -5.91 25.61 4.70
CA ILE A 21 -6.99 24.71 4.31
C ILE A 21 -6.42 23.45 3.65
N PHE A 22 -5.50 23.64 2.71
CA PHE A 22 -4.88 22.52 2.00
C PHE A 22 -4.14 21.57 2.95
N PHE A 23 -3.19 22.06 3.73
CA PHE A 23 -2.36 21.20 4.58
C PHE A 23 -3.07 20.69 5.84
N ARG A 24 -4.03 21.43 6.36
CA ARG A 24 -4.66 21.11 7.64
C ARG A 24 -6.00 20.39 7.51
N ILE A 25 -6.65 20.50 6.35
CA ILE A 25 -7.95 19.87 6.08
C ILE A 25 -7.85 18.88 4.92
N CYS A 26 -7.43 19.33 3.73
CA CYS A 26 -7.45 18.49 2.53
C CYS A 26 -6.45 17.33 2.59
N VAL A 27 -5.19 17.59 2.99
CA VAL A 27 -4.15 16.56 3.07
C VAL A 27 -4.50 15.46 4.06
N PRO A 28 -4.88 15.73 5.32
CA PRO A 28 -5.23 14.67 6.25
C PRO A 28 -6.48 13.89 5.83
N MET A 29 -7.48 14.53 5.21
CA MET A 29 -8.65 13.82 4.68
C MET A 29 -8.30 12.90 3.49
N ALA A 30 -7.40 13.35 2.61
CA ALA A 30 -6.93 12.55 1.48
C ALA A 30 -6.00 11.41 1.90
N PHE A 31 -5.30 11.54 3.04
CA PHE A 31 -4.27 10.60 3.48
C PHE A 31 -4.81 9.18 3.68
N GLY A 32 -6.05 9.02 4.12
CA GLY A 32 -6.70 7.72 4.25
C GLY A 32 -6.82 6.98 2.92
N MET A 33 -7.31 7.65 1.87
CA MET A 33 -7.40 7.05 0.53
C MET A 33 -6.01 6.83 -0.08
N MET A 34 -5.10 7.78 0.11
CA MET A 34 -3.71 7.65 -0.38
C MET A 34 -2.99 6.48 0.26
N SER A 35 -3.17 6.24 1.56
CA SER A 35 -2.56 5.10 2.26
C SER A 35 -3.07 3.76 1.74
N ALA A 36 -4.35 3.64 1.44
CA ALA A 36 -4.92 2.43 0.86
C ALA A 36 -4.33 2.15 -0.54
N VAL A 37 -4.28 3.16 -1.41
CA VAL A 37 -3.67 3.05 -2.74
C VAL A 37 -2.18 2.71 -2.64
N MET A 38 -1.46 3.32 -1.70
CA MET A 38 -0.04 3.03 -1.47
C MET A 38 0.19 1.57 -1.07
N VAL A 39 -0.63 1.01 -0.19
CA VAL A 39 -0.53 -0.41 0.21
C VAL A 39 -0.81 -1.32 -0.97
N ILE A 40 -1.88 -1.06 -1.74
CA ILE A 40 -2.20 -1.87 -2.93
C ILE A 40 -1.05 -1.82 -3.94
N THR A 41 -0.51 -0.63 -4.20
CA THR A 41 0.62 -0.45 -5.12
C THR A 41 1.87 -1.17 -4.61
N ALA A 42 2.16 -1.09 -3.31
CA ALA A 42 3.30 -1.78 -2.70
C ALA A 42 3.18 -3.31 -2.86
N ILE A 43 1.99 -3.87 -2.64
CA ILE A 43 1.73 -5.31 -2.82
C ILE A 43 1.89 -5.70 -4.30
N ASN A 44 1.35 -4.93 -5.22
CA ASN A 44 1.48 -5.19 -6.65
C ASN A 44 2.94 -5.16 -7.11
N THR A 45 3.70 -4.14 -6.70
CA THR A 45 5.12 -4.00 -7.00
C THR A 45 5.94 -5.13 -6.37
N TRP A 46 5.60 -5.54 -5.15
CA TRP A 46 6.27 -6.66 -4.48
C TRP A 46 6.11 -7.97 -5.24
N ASN A 47 4.94 -8.21 -5.82
CA ASN A 47 4.64 -9.43 -6.58
C ASN A 47 5.06 -9.35 -8.06
N ASP A 48 5.57 -8.21 -8.52
CA ASP A 48 5.93 -8.00 -9.92
C ASP A 48 7.27 -8.66 -10.26
N TYR A 49 7.21 -9.90 -10.71
CA TYR A 49 8.37 -10.62 -11.23
C TYR A 49 8.61 -10.32 -12.71
N TYR A 50 7.54 -9.98 -13.46
CA TYR A 50 7.59 -9.83 -14.92
C TYR A 50 8.42 -8.62 -15.35
N THR A 51 8.22 -7.48 -14.73
CA THR A 51 9.00 -6.27 -15.00
C THR A 51 10.49 -6.49 -14.70
N SER A 52 10.79 -7.15 -13.56
CA SER A 52 12.18 -7.51 -13.21
C SER A 52 12.80 -8.46 -14.21
N TYR A 53 12.06 -9.45 -14.68
CA TYR A 53 12.52 -10.40 -15.70
C TYR A 53 12.85 -9.72 -17.04
N MET A 54 12.00 -8.77 -17.47
CA MET A 54 12.14 -8.12 -18.77
C MET A 54 13.21 -7.02 -18.80
N TYR A 55 13.29 -6.21 -17.73
CA TYR A 55 14.13 -5.00 -17.76
C TYR A 55 15.38 -5.07 -16.88
N LEU A 56 15.42 -5.98 -15.91
CA LEU A 56 16.51 -6.08 -14.94
C LEU A 56 17.01 -7.52 -14.76
N PRO A 57 17.45 -8.19 -15.84
CA PRO A 57 17.82 -9.62 -15.77
C PRO A 57 19.00 -9.91 -14.84
N SER A 58 19.83 -8.89 -14.55
CA SER A 58 20.97 -9.01 -13.63
C SER A 58 20.61 -8.76 -12.15
N LEU A 59 19.45 -8.17 -11.87
CA LEU A 59 19.00 -7.86 -10.51
C LEU A 59 17.74 -8.68 -10.20
N LYS A 60 17.91 -9.80 -9.51
CA LYS A 60 16.80 -10.69 -9.17
C LYS A 60 16.06 -10.15 -7.95
N THR A 61 14.79 -9.78 -8.15
CA THR A 61 13.87 -9.52 -7.04
C THR A 61 13.44 -10.83 -6.37
N LEU A 62 12.89 -10.76 -5.14
CA LEU A 62 12.37 -11.94 -4.45
C LEU A 62 11.25 -12.62 -5.25
N ALA A 63 10.37 -11.86 -5.89
CA ALA A 63 9.30 -12.39 -6.73
C ALA A 63 9.85 -13.15 -7.95
N LEU A 64 10.86 -12.60 -8.64
CA LEU A 64 11.52 -13.27 -9.76
C LEU A 64 12.27 -14.52 -9.30
N GLY A 65 13.01 -14.44 -8.19
CA GLY A 65 13.71 -15.61 -7.63
C GLY A 65 12.76 -16.73 -7.24
N LEU A 66 11.60 -16.42 -6.67
CA LEU A 66 10.58 -17.40 -6.32
C LEU A 66 9.97 -18.05 -7.58
N GLN A 67 9.73 -17.27 -8.63
CA GLN A 67 9.24 -17.77 -9.91
C GLN A 67 10.25 -18.73 -10.54
N GLU A 68 11.53 -18.37 -10.62
CA GLU A 68 12.58 -19.25 -11.15
C GLU A 68 12.71 -20.54 -10.32
N LEU A 69 12.66 -20.42 -8.98
CA LEU A 69 12.69 -21.56 -8.08
C LEU A 69 11.51 -22.51 -8.35
N SER A 70 10.31 -21.97 -8.56
CA SER A 70 9.12 -22.78 -8.85
C SER A 70 9.22 -23.56 -10.15
N LEU A 71 9.93 -23.02 -11.15
CA LEU A 71 10.15 -23.68 -12.45
C LEU A 71 11.26 -24.73 -12.39
N THR A 72 12.23 -24.57 -11.50
CA THR A 72 13.42 -25.43 -11.41
C THR A 72 13.21 -26.63 -10.50
N LEU A 73 12.40 -26.50 -9.45
CA LEU A 73 12.21 -27.56 -8.45
C LEU A 73 11.35 -28.70 -8.97
N SER A 74 11.85 -29.92 -8.76
CA SER A 74 11.09 -31.15 -8.98
C SER A 74 9.95 -31.31 -7.95
N GLN A 75 9.04 -32.25 -8.20
CA GLN A 75 7.90 -32.52 -7.29
C GLN A 75 8.35 -32.91 -5.87
N PHE A 76 9.50 -33.57 -5.75
CA PHE A 76 10.05 -33.97 -4.44
C PHE A 76 10.63 -32.81 -3.61
N GLN A 77 10.89 -31.67 -4.24
CA GLN A 77 11.45 -30.47 -3.61
C GLN A 77 10.40 -29.39 -3.31
N ARG A 78 9.11 -29.70 -3.47
CA ARG A 78 8.02 -28.77 -3.17
C ARG A 78 8.01 -28.18 -1.75
N PRO A 79 8.40 -28.93 -0.69
CA PRO A 79 8.52 -28.32 0.64
C PRO A 79 9.47 -27.13 0.70
N THR A 80 10.55 -27.14 -0.07
CA THR A 80 11.49 -26.02 -0.19
C THR A 80 10.83 -24.79 -0.82
N LEU A 81 9.98 -24.99 -1.82
CA LEU A 81 9.20 -23.90 -2.44
C LEU A 81 8.25 -23.26 -1.43
N PHE A 82 7.53 -24.07 -0.63
CA PHE A 82 6.63 -23.53 0.39
C PHE A 82 7.39 -22.75 1.48
N ALA A 83 8.55 -23.22 1.90
CA ALA A 83 9.40 -22.48 2.84
C ALA A 83 9.85 -21.14 2.26
N ALA A 84 10.26 -21.10 0.99
CA ALA A 84 10.63 -19.88 0.31
C ALA A 84 9.44 -18.90 0.18
N MET A 85 8.23 -19.39 -0.10
CA MET A 85 7.00 -18.60 -0.11
C MET A 85 6.73 -17.94 1.25
N VAL A 86 6.83 -18.70 2.34
CA VAL A 86 6.62 -18.17 3.70
C VAL A 86 7.61 -17.04 4.01
N ILE A 87 8.88 -17.25 3.68
CA ILE A 87 9.92 -16.23 3.90
C ILE A 87 9.63 -14.97 3.04
N THR A 88 9.19 -15.14 1.81
CA THR A 88 8.89 -14.04 0.90
C THR A 88 7.66 -13.23 1.33
N VAL A 89 6.68 -13.84 1.95
CA VAL A 89 5.47 -13.18 2.46
C VAL A 89 5.74 -12.41 3.76
N ALA A 90 6.71 -12.83 4.57
CA ALA A 90 6.97 -12.24 5.87
C ALA A 90 7.15 -10.70 5.86
N PRO A 91 7.95 -10.07 4.96
CA PRO A 91 8.09 -8.62 4.93
C PRO A 91 6.78 -7.89 4.63
N VAL A 92 5.92 -8.46 3.76
CA VAL A 92 4.62 -7.89 3.39
C VAL A 92 3.66 -7.92 4.58
N VAL A 93 3.64 -9.03 5.32
CA VAL A 93 2.83 -9.17 6.54
C VAL A 93 3.30 -8.19 7.62
N ILE A 94 4.60 -8.03 7.82
CA ILE A 94 5.16 -7.06 8.77
C ILE A 94 4.75 -5.63 8.38
N LEU A 95 4.87 -5.28 7.10
CA LEU A 95 4.45 -3.98 6.59
C LEU A 95 2.96 -3.75 6.82
N PHE A 96 2.12 -4.75 6.53
CA PHE A 96 0.68 -4.68 6.73
C PHE A 96 0.32 -4.47 8.20
N ILE A 97 0.91 -5.23 9.12
CA ILE A 97 0.68 -5.08 10.56
C ILE A 97 1.10 -3.68 11.02
N ALA A 98 2.24 -3.18 10.58
CA ALA A 98 2.74 -1.86 10.95
C ALA A 98 1.84 -0.71 10.44
N MET A 99 1.15 -0.90 9.30
CA MET A 99 0.29 0.11 8.69
C MET A 99 -1.20 -0.06 9.00
N HIS A 100 -1.61 -1.22 9.49
CA HIS A 100 -3.00 -1.60 9.75
C HIS A 100 -3.75 -0.56 10.61
N ASP A 101 -3.18 -0.14 11.72
CA ASP A 101 -3.82 0.82 12.64
C ASP A 101 -4.00 2.20 11.98
N LYS A 102 -3.05 2.61 11.14
CA LYS A 102 -3.15 3.87 10.39
C LYS A 102 -4.22 3.82 9.31
N ILE A 103 -4.37 2.68 8.64
CA ILE A 103 -5.38 2.49 7.60
C ILE A 103 -6.78 2.47 8.22
N ILE A 104 -6.98 1.72 9.30
CA ILE A 104 -8.28 1.58 9.97
C ILE A 104 -8.71 2.88 10.64
N SER A 105 -7.83 3.58 11.35
CA SER A 105 -8.18 4.82 12.04
C SER A 105 -8.67 5.90 11.09
N PHE A 106 -8.14 5.94 9.88
CA PHE A 106 -8.60 6.87 8.84
C PHE A 106 -9.90 6.42 8.16
N THR A 107 -10.10 5.13 7.97
CA THR A 107 -11.34 4.60 7.36
C THR A 107 -12.52 4.72 8.32
N ALA A 108 -12.30 4.50 9.61
CA ALA A 108 -13.33 4.63 10.65
C ALA A 108 -13.64 6.10 11.01
N GLY A 109 -12.64 6.99 10.95
CA GLY A 109 -12.82 8.42 11.22
C GLY A 109 -13.50 9.19 10.09
N GLY A 110 -13.42 8.72 8.86
CA GLY A 110 -14.04 9.34 7.69
C GLY A 110 -15.44 8.81 7.32
N GLY A 111 -15.87 7.70 7.94
CA GLY A 111 -17.10 7.01 7.56
C GLY A 111 -18.28 7.12 8.52
N LEU A 112 -18.11 7.66 9.73
CA LEU A 112 -19.16 7.68 10.75
C LEU A 112 -19.36 9.06 11.37
N LYS A 113 -19.86 10.00 10.58
CA LYS A 113 -20.75 11.06 11.03
C LYS A 113 -21.66 11.42 9.87
N GLY A 114 -22.62 10.57 9.63
CA GLY A 114 -23.85 10.89 8.96
C GLY A 114 -24.95 10.93 9.99
#